data_32e84926c50d3d81ecda99eaf6895625
#
_entry.id   32e84926c50d3d81ecda99eaf6895625
#
_cell.length_a   1.000
_cell.length_b   1.000
_cell.length_c   1.000
_cell.angle_alpha   90.00
_cell.angle_beta   90.00
_cell.angle_gamma   90.00
#
_symmetry.space_group_name_H-M   'P 1'
#
loop_
_entity.id
_entity.type
_entity.pdbx_description
1 polymer ?
#
loop_
_entity_poly.entity_id
_entity_poly.type
_entity_poly.pdbx_seq_one_letter_code
_entity_poly.pdbx_strand_id
1 'polypeptide(L)'
;SIQPAAESPLAKPLDRITLGGKTPGNRIAIHPMEGWDGTTSGGVTEEMTRRWQRFGESGAKLILGGEAMAVRPDGRANPNQLVINNDNQAGIVSLLDTLLGTHAELDDSTDDLAIGFQLTHSGRFCRPNEKNRFEPQIAYRHPILDAKFKVTSDEQILTDDEVGELVGSYVHAARLAAGAGADFVDLKHCHGYLLHEFLSAHTRPGKYGGSFENRTRIMREIIAGIRADGNDIDVIVRLSAFDFVPFRPDADRSQSGKLGPGIPEDFSSCLPYHYGFGLNPDNPLEVDLAEPIQFVKLCAELGVKLVSLSAGSPYYNPHIQRPAAYPPSDGYQPAYDPLIDVERQIQVVRQIREAAPANLAIAGCAYSYLQDFLPHVTQRLVREGWVDVVGLGRIVLSYPDMLSEAMGNGALISKRICRTFSDCTTGPRNGMISGCFPLDEYYKNRPEFDQLKQIKKKF
;
A
#
# COMPACT_ATOMS: atom_id res chain seq x y z
N SER A 1 -28.15 -9.96 -1.27
CA SER A 1 -28.30 -9.37 0.07
C SER A 1 -26.97 -9.41 0.81
N ILE A 2 -26.76 -8.50 1.72
CA ILE A 2 -25.66 -8.57 2.70
C ILE A 2 -25.98 -9.73 3.64
N GLN A 3 -25.02 -10.65 3.81
CA GLN A 3 -25.17 -11.76 4.75
C GLN A 3 -24.82 -11.30 6.17
N PRO A 4 -25.59 -11.71 7.17
CA PRO A 4 -25.27 -11.43 8.57
C PRO A 4 -23.98 -12.14 8.99
N ALA A 5 -23.37 -11.68 10.09
CA ALA A 5 -22.08 -12.20 10.57
C ALA A 5 -22.07 -13.74 10.75
N ALA A 6 -23.18 -14.33 11.22
CA ALA A 6 -23.29 -15.78 11.40
C ALA A 6 -23.10 -16.58 10.08
N GLU A 7 -23.48 -15.99 8.94
CA GLU A 7 -23.47 -16.63 7.62
C GLU A 7 -22.35 -16.07 6.70
N SER A 8 -21.85 -14.88 7.00
CA SER A 8 -20.89 -14.18 6.15
C SER A 8 -19.54 -14.90 6.11
N PRO A 9 -18.99 -15.15 4.92
CA PRO A 9 -17.64 -15.69 4.79
C PRO A 9 -16.56 -14.73 5.32
N LEU A 10 -16.85 -13.42 5.38
CA LEU A 10 -15.93 -12.41 5.92
C LEU A 10 -15.73 -12.56 7.44
N ALA A 11 -16.74 -13.04 8.16
CA ALA A 11 -16.71 -13.23 9.62
C ALA A 11 -16.05 -14.57 10.04
N LYS A 12 -15.59 -15.39 9.09
CA LYS A 12 -14.91 -16.65 9.41
C LYS A 12 -13.42 -16.42 9.64
N PRO A 13 -12.81 -17.14 10.58
CA PRO A 13 -11.37 -17.06 10.80
C PRO A 13 -10.55 -17.33 9.52
N LEU A 14 -9.38 -16.73 9.44
CA LEU A 14 -8.39 -17.01 8.41
C LEU A 14 -7.49 -18.17 8.86
N ASP A 15 -8.06 -19.37 8.90
CA ASP A 15 -7.46 -20.60 9.42
C ASP A 15 -6.32 -21.19 8.56
N ARG A 16 -6.08 -20.62 7.38
CA ARG A 16 -5.01 -21.01 6.46
C ARG A 16 -3.61 -20.69 6.99
N ILE A 17 -3.48 -19.62 7.76
CA ILE A 17 -2.21 -19.10 8.28
C ILE A 17 -2.32 -18.68 9.74
N THR A 18 -1.16 -18.57 10.39
CA THR A 18 -1.00 -17.83 11.65
C THR A 18 0.00 -16.70 11.46
N LEU A 19 -0.17 -15.61 12.20
CA LEU A 19 0.72 -14.45 12.22
C LEU A 19 1.01 -14.11 13.69
N GLY A 20 2.29 -14.15 14.09
CA GLY A 20 2.67 -14.01 15.49
C GLY A 20 2.02 -15.06 16.41
N GLY A 21 1.75 -16.26 15.90
CA GLY A 21 1.04 -17.31 16.63
C GLY A 21 -0.48 -17.16 16.67
N LYS A 22 -1.05 -16.07 16.16
CA LYS A 22 -2.49 -15.79 16.15
C LYS A 22 -3.13 -16.23 14.83
N THR A 23 -4.33 -16.79 14.88
CA THR A 23 -5.19 -16.99 13.71
C THR A 23 -6.13 -15.79 13.60
N PRO A 24 -6.03 -14.94 12.54
CA PRO A 24 -6.93 -13.79 12.41
C PRO A 24 -8.40 -14.22 12.45
N GLY A 25 -9.19 -13.61 13.35
CA GLY A 25 -10.55 -14.03 13.67
C GLY A 25 -11.58 -13.75 12.59
N ASN A 26 -11.23 -12.97 11.59
CA ASN A 26 -12.06 -12.74 10.40
C ASN A 26 -11.21 -12.51 9.15
N ARG A 27 -11.87 -12.31 7.99
CA ARG A 27 -11.22 -12.12 6.70
C ARG A 27 -11.24 -10.67 6.22
N ILE A 28 -11.21 -9.73 7.17
CA ILE A 28 -11.17 -8.30 6.93
C ILE A 28 -9.81 -7.77 7.36
N ALA A 29 -9.15 -7.06 6.46
CA ALA A 29 -7.86 -6.44 6.73
C ALA A 29 -7.89 -4.94 6.48
N ILE A 30 -7.04 -4.21 7.22
CA ILE A 30 -6.77 -2.80 6.99
C ILE A 30 -5.39 -2.67 6.36
N HIS A 31 -5.35 -2.05 5.17
CA HIS A 31 -4.09 -1.75 4.48
C HIS A 31 -3.32 -0.61 5.16
N PRO A 32 -1.99 -0.63 5.11
CA PRO A 32 -1.18 0.49 5.58
C PRO A 32 -1.49 1.77 4.81
N MET A 33 -1.51 2.89 5.52
CA MET A 33 -1.77 4.22 4.97
C MET A 33 -0.65 5.17 5.35
N GLU A 34 -0.01 5.76 4.35
CA GLU A 34 1.09 6.70 4.51
C GLU A 34 0.53 8.14 4.52
N GLY A 35 0.42 8.72 5.72
CA GLY A 35 -0.26 9.99 5.91
C GLY A 35 0.61 11.23 5.67
N TRP A 36 1.93 11.12 5.80
CA TRP A 36 2.88 12.24 5.77
C TRP A 36 2.55 13.36 6.79
N ASP A 37 2.06 12.97 7.93
CA ASP A 37 1.64 13.85 9.00
C ASP A 37 2.37 13.58 10.33
N GLY A 38 3.51 12.91 10.28
CA GLY A 38 4.43 12.76 11.40
C GLY A 38 5.24 14.04 11.67
N THR A 39 6.08 13.98 12.70
CA THR A 39 7.04 15.04 12.96
C THR A 39 8.16 15.05 11.90
N THR A 40 8.91 16.13 11.80
CA THR A 40 10.06 16.23 10.87
C THR A 40 11.22 15.29 11.25
N SER A 41 11.26 14.83 12.51
CA SER A 41 12.17 13.78 12.97
C SER A 41 11.67 12.36 12.68
N GLY A 42 10.50 12.22 12.05
CA GLY A 42 9.88 10.93 11.75
C GLY A 42 9.14 10.30 12.93
N GLY A 43 8.74 11.10 13.92
CA GLY A 43 7.99 10.64 15.09
C GLY A 43 6.47 10.71 14.91
N VAL A 44 5.76 10.18 15.89
CA VAL A 44 4.29 10.07 15.94
C VAL A 44 3.64 11.42 16.27
N THR A 45 2.46 11.65 15.74
CA THR A 45 1.61 12.82 15.98
C THR A 45 0.21 12.42 16.46
N GLU A 46 -0.59 13.41 16.89
CA GLU A 46 -2.00 13.21 17.27
C GLU A 46 -2.83 12.65 16.09
N GLU A 47 -2.59 13.14 14.88
CA GLU A 47 -3.28 12.70 13.67
C GLU A 47 -3.00 11.22 13.37
N MET A 48 -1.77 10.77 13.55
CA MET A 48 -1.41 9.34 13.45
C MET A 48 -2.10 8.53 14.54
N THR A 49 -2.06 8.98 15.78
CA THR A 49 -2.71 8.30 16.93
C THR A 49 -4.20 8.13 16.66
N ARG A 50 -4.87 9.19 16.20
CA ARG A 50 -6.28 9.12 15.82
C ARG A 50 -6.54 8.15 14.66
N ARG A 51 -5.65 8.09 13.68
CA ARG A 51 -5.77 7.14 12.56
C ARG A 51 -5.68 5.69 13.05
N TRP A 52 -4.77 5.39 13.98
CA TRP A 52 -4.64 4.07 14.58
C TRP A 52 -5.83 3.70 15.48
N GLN A 53 -6.40 4.67 16.19
CA GLN A 53 -7.68 4.51 16.85
C GLN A 53 -8.77 4.07 15.85
N ARG A 54 -8.87 4.71 14.69
CA ARG A 54 -9.81 4.32 13.62
C ARG A 54 -9.58 2.90 13.11
N PHE A 55 -8.33 2.43 13.10
CA PHE A 55 -8.05 1.03 12.77
C PHE A 55 -8.59 0.08 13.86
N GLY A 56 -8.44 0.42 15.12
CA GLY A 56 -9.05 -0.33 16.23
C GLY A 56 -10.57 -0.40 16.15
N GLU A 57 -11.22 0.71 15.75
CA GLU A 57 -12.69 0.79 15.57
C GLU A 57 -13.22 -0.07 14.40
N SER A 58 -12.37 -0.57 13.52
CA SER A 58 -12.80 -1.23 12.30
C SER A 58 -13.43 -2.61 12.49
N GLY A 59 -13.16 -3.29 13.58
CA GLY A 59 -13.53 -4.69 13.78
C GLY A 59 -12.76 -5.66 12.88
N ALA A 60 -11.78 -5.20 12.10
CA ALA A 60 -10.90 -6.07 11.33
C ALA A 60 -9.94 -6.81 12.27
N LYS A 61 -9.72 -8.10 12.00
CA LYS A 61 -8.80 -8.94 12.78
C LYS A 61 -7.40 -9.05 12.14
N LEU A 62 -7.13 -8.24 11.12
CA LEU A 62 -5.83 -8.18 10.46
C LEU A 62 -5.48 -6.73 10.08
N ILE A 63 -4.43 -6.19 10.69
CA ILE A 63 -3.92 -4.86 10.37
C ILE A 63 -2.60 -5.04 9.62
N LEU A 64 -2.61 -4.85 8.29
CA LEU A 64 -1.52 -5.20 7.38
C LEU A 64 -0.33 -4.23 7.39
N GLY A 65 -0.23 -3.36 8.40
CA GLY A 65 0.94 -2.52 8.48
C GLY A 65 0.74 -1.15 9.12
N GLY A 66 -0.50 -0.75 9.37
CA GLY A 66 -0.84 0.54 9.97
C GLY A 66 -0.30 1.74 9.17
N GLU A 67 0.90 2.20 9.47
CA GLU A 67 1.68 3.17 8.69
C GLU A 67 2.70 2.47 7.77
N ALA A 68 3.10 3.15 6.68
CA ALA A 68 4.29 2.79 5.92
C ALA A 68 5.51 3.49 6.57
N MET A 69 6.26 2.74 7.36
CA MET A 69 7.39 3.25 8.13
C MET A 69 8.68 3.20 7.31
N ALA A 70 9.37 4.32 7.16
CA ALA A 70 10.66 4.35 6.51
C ALA A 70 11.71 3.64 7.39
N VAL A 71 12.48 2.72 6.81
CA VAL A 71 13.56 2.00 7.52
C VAL A 71 14.82 2.86 7.71
N ARG A 72 14.91 3.97 6.95
CA ARG A 72 16.00 4.96 7.03
C ARG A 72 15.43 6.38 6.84
N PRO A 73 15.96 7.39 7.52
CA PRO A 73 15.51 8.77 7.36
C PRO A 73 15.63 9.29 5.91
N ASP A 74 16.70 8.92 5.19
CA ASP A 74 16.95 9.29 3.80
C ASP A 74 16.05 8.57 2.79
N GLY A 75 15.41 7.46 3.22
CA GLY A 75 14.45 6.68 2.43
C GLY A 75 13.01 7.19 2.47
N ARG A 76 12.73 8.32 3.13
CA ARG A 76 11.38 8.87 3.28
C ARG A 76 10.83 9.45 1.98
N ALA A 77 9.54 9.21 1.70
CA ALA A 77 8.80 9.84 0.60
C ALA A 77 8.39 11.30 0.90
N ASN A 78 8.47 11.71 2.16
CA ASN A 78 8.11 13.05 2.64
C ASN A 78 8.84 13.32 3.95
N PRO A 79 9.26 14.57 4.25
CA PRO A 79 9.93 14.90 5.52
C PRO A 79 9.13 14.51 6.77
N ASN A 80 7.81 14.41 6.65
CA ASN A 80 6.89 14.04 7.72
C ASN A 80 6.45 12.56 7.69
N GLN A 81 7.16 11.69 6.99
CA GLN A 81 6.90 10.25 7.05
C GLN A 81 7.47 9.66 8.34
N LEU A 82 6.71 8.75 8.96
CA LEU A 82 7.15 7.99 10.13
C LEU A 82 8.41 7.17 9.81
N VAL A 83 9.38 7.21 10.73
CA VAL A 83 10.63 6.41 10.63
C VAL A 83 10.66 5.42 11.78
N ILE A 84 10.89 4.15 11.47
CA ILE A 84 11.11 3.14 12.48
C ILE A 84 12.60 3.11 12.87
N ASN A 85 12.89 3.67 14.04
CA ASN A 85 14.23 3.72 14.64
C ASN A 85 14.11 3.73 16.17
N ASN A 86 15.24 3.68 16.87
CA ASN A 86 15.26 3.65 18.33
C ASN A 86 14.60 4.88 18.96
N ASP A 87 14.76 6.06 18.36
CA ASP A 87 14.24 7.33 18.91
C ASP A 87 12.71 7.38 18.84
N ASN A 88 12.12 6.76 17.83
CA ASN A 88 10.66 6.78 17.58
C ASN A 88 9.93 5.55 18.14
N GLN A 89 10.66 4.54 18.67
CA GLN A 89 10.07 3.27 19.10
C GLN A 89 8.98 3.43 20.14
N ALA A 90 9.16 4.29 21.13
CA ALA A 90 8.15 4.54 22.17
C ALA A 90 6.83 5.08 21.59
N GLY A 91 6.90 6.00 20.60
CA GLY A 91 5.74 6.50 19.89
C GLY A 91 5.03 5.40 19.08
N ILE A 92 5.79 4.52 18.43
CA ILE A 92 5.25 3.37 17.67
C ILE A 92 4.53 2.39 18.59
N VAL A 93 5.09 2.09 19.77
CA VAL A 93 4.41 1.30 20.81
C VAL A 93 3.09 1.95 21.21
N SER A 94 3.08 3.27 21.43
CA SER A 94 1.84 3.99 21.78
C SER A 94 0.77 3.93 20.69
N LEU A 95 1.15 3.87 19.40
CA LEU A 95 0.19 3.65 18.31
C LEU A 95 -0.45 2.25 18.41
N LEU A 96 0.37 1.23 18.67
CA LEU A 96 -0.10 -0.15 18.83
C LEU A 96 -1.04 -0.27 20.03
N ASP A 97 -0.67 0.30 21.18
CA ASP A 97 -1.49 0.30 22.40
C ASP A 97 -2.82 1.01 22.18
N THR A 98 -2.83 2.14 21.43
CA THR A 98 -4.05 2.85 21.07
C THR A 98 -4.99 1.98 20.24
N LEU A 99 -4.46 1.28 19.25
CA LEU A 99 -5.26 0.38 18.41
C LEU A 99 -5.82 -0.78 19.22
N LEU A 100 -4.97 -1.45 20.01
CA LEU A 100 -5.38 -2.57 20.85
C LEU A 100 -6.44 -2.18 21.90
N GLY A 101 -6.23 -1.04 22.59
CA GLY A 101 -7.18 -0.52 23.56
C GLY A 101 -8.53 -0.20 22.93
N THR A 102 -8.53 0.47 21.79
CA THR A 102 -9.77 0.80 21.06
C THR A 102 -10.50 -0.46 20.58
N HIS A 103 -9.76 -1.45 20.07
CA HIS A 103 -10.36 -2.71 19.61
C HIS A 103 -10.98 -3.49 20.78
N ALA A 104 -10.30 -3.55 21.91
CA ALA A 104 -10.80 -4.21 23.11
C ALA A 104 -12.09 -3.58 23.69
N GLU A 105 -12.27 -2.27 23.49
CA GLU A 105 -13.51 -1.57 23.89
C GLU A 105 -14.73 -1.98 23.05
N LEU A 106 -14.51 -2.44 21.81
CA LEU A 106 -15.57 -2.80 20.86
C LEU A 106 -15.80 -4.31 20.74
N ASP A 107 -14.73 -5.07 20.92
CA ASP A 107 -14.73 -6.53 20.77
C ASP A 107 -13.83 -7.11 21.87
N ASP A 108 -14.40 -7.84 22.78
CA ASP A 108 -13.79 -8.30 24.03
C ASP A 108 -12.44 -9.04 23.90
N SER A 109 -12.03 -9.45 22.70
CA SER A 109 -10.78 -10.19 22.47
C SER A 109 -9.87 -9.54 21.44
N THR A 110 -8.56 -9.45 21.81
CA THR A 110 -7.45 -9.13 20.91
C THR A 110 -6.60 -10.35 20.57
N ASP A 111 -6.95 -11.54 21.07
CA ASP A 111 -6.16 -12.77 20.91
C ASP A 111 -6.12 -13.26 19.46
N ASP A 112 -7.12 -12.91 18.67
CA ASP A 112 -7.25 -13.23 17.25
C ASP A 112 -7.02 -12.02 16.32
N LEU A 113 -6.50 -10.92 16.86
CA LEU A 113 -6.14 -9.70 16.14
C LEU A 113 -4.64 -9.72 15.86
N ALA A 114 -4.25 -9.90 14.58
CA ALA A 114 -2.87 -9.84 14.13
C ALA A 114 -2.55 -8.44 13.57
N ILE A 115 -1.46 -7.84 14.06
CA ILE A 115 -1.04 -6.48 13.71
C ILE A 115 0.41 -6.48 13.25
N GLY A 116 0.66 -5.90 12.08
CA GLY A 116 2.00 -5.72 11.55
C GLY A 116 2.37 -4.28 11.28
N PHE A 117 3.66 -4.06 10.93
CA PHE A 117 4.19 -2.79 10.48
C PHE A 117 4.73 -2.92 9.06
N GLN A 118 4.35 -1.98 8.17
CA GLN A 118 4.91 -1.97 6.82
C GLN A 118 6.25 -1.24 6.82
N LEU A 119 7.27 -1.94 6.32
CA LEU A 119 8.64 -1.43 6.19
C LEU A 119 8.88 -0.96 4.75
N THR A 120 9.43 0.24 4.59
CA THR A 120 9.58 0.85 3.26
C THR A 120 10.85 1.69 3.11
N HIS A 121 11.29 1.80 1.87
CA HIS A 121 12.22 2.81 1.37
C HIS A 121 11.67 3.35 0.06
N SER A 122 11.54 4.66 -0.05
CA SER A 122 10.78 5.29 -1.14
C SER A 122 11.51 5.31 -2.49
N GLY A 123 12.81 5.02 -2.49
CA GLY A 123 13.59 4.87 -3.71
C GLY A 123 13.59 6.13 -4.59
N ARG A 124 13.08 6.01 -5.79
CA ARG A 124 12.95 7.09 -6.77
C ARG A 124 12.16 8.30 -6.24
N PHE A 125 11.26 8.08 -5.29
CA PHE A 125 10.37 9.11 -4.75
C PHE A 125 10.85 9.73 -3.44
N CYS A 126 12.10 9.48 -3.03
CA CYS A 126 12.67 10.05 -1.80
C CYS A 126 12.60 11.57 -1.80
N ARG A 127 12.07 12.13 -0.70
CA ARG A 127 12.03 13.55 -0.36
C ARG A 127 12.23 13.72 1.14
N PRO A 128 13.40 13.33 1.67
CA PRO A 128 13.61 13.26 3.12
C PRO A 128 13.68 14.63 3.78
N ASN A 129 14.10 15.68 3.06
CA ASN A 129 14.42 16.99 3.62
C ASN A 129 13.39 18.06 3.29
N GLU A 130 12.87 18.08 2.05
CA GLU A 130 11.91 19.09 1.58
C GLU A 130 10.77 18.45 0.79
N LYS A 131 9.52 18.87 1.03
CA LYS A 131 8.32 18.32 0.40
C LYS A 131 8.34 18.34 -1.14
N ASN A 132 9.00 19.34 -1.71
CA ASN A 132 9.03 19.59 -3.16
C ASN A 132 10.36 19.22 -3.84
N ARG A 133 11.33 18.68 -3.08
CA ARG A 133 12.64 18.32 -3.62
C ARG A 133 12.83 16.82 -3.60
N PHE A 134 12.91 16.22 -4.79
CA PHE A 134 13.28 14.83 -4.94
C PHE A 134 14.79 14.64 -4.72
N GLU A 135 15.13 13.63 -3.95
CA GLU A 135 16.49 13.16 -3.68
C GLU A 135 16.51 11.64 -3.96
N PRO A 136 16.36 11.23 -5.23
CA PRO A 136 16.10 9.85 -5.59
C PRO A 136 17.30 8.95 -5.31
N GLN A 137 17.02 7.76 -4.79
CA GLN A 137 17.93 6.63 -4.66
C GLN A 137 17.32 5.47 -5.44
N ILE A 138 17.90 5.11 -6.58
CA ILE A 138 17.24 4.26 -7.56
C ILE A 138 17.93 2.91 -7.74
N ALA A 139 17.18 1.91 -8.19
CA ALA A 139 17.73 0.62 -8.57
C ALA A 139 18.34 0.66 -9.99
N TYR A 140 17.77 1.43 -10.92
CA TYR A 140 18.19 1.54 -12.30
C TYR A 140 17.65 2.82 -12.96
N ARG A 141 18.23 3.22 -14.10
CA ARG A 141 17.76 4.36 -14.91
C ARG A 141 16.49 4.00 -15.67
N HIS A 142 15.47 4.86 -15.55
CA HIS A 142 14.18 4.64 -16.20
C HIS A 142 13.93 5.69 -17.30
N PRO A 143 13.75 5.29 -18.57
CA PRO A 143 13.75 6.24 -19.69
C PRO A 143 12.64 7.29 -19.63
N ILE A 144 11.51 6.99 -18.98
CA ILE A 144 10.37 7.90 -18.87
C ILE A 144 10.35 8.64 -17.53
N LEU A 145 10.62 7.95 -16.41
CA LEU A 145 10.45 8.52 -15.07
C LEU A 145 11.61 9.39 -14.61
N ASP A 146 12.82 9.20 -15.12
CA ASP A 146 14.02 9.91 -14.64
C ASP A 146 13.85 11.42 -14.67
N ALA A 147 13.37 11.96 -15.79
CA ALA A 147 13.15 13.40 -15.94
C ALA A 147 12.14 13.95 -14.93
N LYS A 148 11.05 13.22 -14.70
CA LYS A 148 9.98 13.60 -13.78
C LYS A 148 10.47 13.63 -12.33
N PHE A 149 11.31 12.68 -11.93
CA PHE A 149 11.77 12.52 -10.55
C PHE A 149 13.21 12.99 -10.31
N LYS A 150 13.74 13.80 -11.21
CA LYS A 150 15.06 14.46 -11.07
C LYS A 150 16.23 13.48 -10.94
N VAL A 151 16.14 12.35 -11.61
CA VAL A 151 17.28 11.45 -11.80
C VAL A 151 18.12 12.00 -12.95
N THR A 152 19.31 12.48 -12.64
CA THR A 152 20.19 13.22 -13.58
C THR A 152 21.51 12.52 -13.88
N SER A 153 21.95 11.62 -13.00
CA SER A 153 23.21 10.88 -13.15
C SER A 153 23.10 9.45 -12.62
N ASP A 154 24.08 8.63 -13.01
CA ASP A 154 24.20 7.25 -12.55
C ASP A 154 24.67 7.16 -11.09
N GLU A 155 25.16 8.26 -10.50
CA GLU A 155 25.51 8.33 -9.07
C GLU A 155 24.30 8.14 -8.14
N GLN A 156 23.10 8.28 -8.67
CA GLN A 156 21.84 8.06 -7.92
C GLN A 156 21.43 6.58 -7.93
N ILE A 157 22.12 5.73 -8.70
CA ILE A 157 21.91 4.27 -8.66
C ILE A 157 22.62 3.73 -7.42
N LEU A 158 21.87 3.10 -6.54
CA LEU A 158 22.45 2.42 -5.37
C LEU A 158 23.47 1.35 -5.82
N THR A 159 24.65 1.39 -5.29
CA THR A 159 25.67 0.35 -5.47
C THR A 159 25.23 -0.95 -4.82
N ASP A 160 25.85 -2.07 -5.17
CA ASP A 160 25.57 -3.35 -4.53
C ASP A 160 25.91 -3.36 -3.03
N ASP A 161 26.91 -2.59 -2.61
CA ASP A 161 27.29 -2.43 -1.19
C ASP A 161 26.23 -1.62 -0.43
N GLU A 162 25.74 -0.50 -0.99
CA GLU A 162 24.65 0.30 -0.40
C GLU A 162 23.35 -0.49 -0.30
N VAL A 163 23.05 -1.37 -1.28
CA VAL A 163 21.92 -2.30 -1.17
C VAL A 163 22.13 -3.29 -0.02
N GLY A 164 23.35 -3.78 0.19
CA GLY A 164 23.70 -4.62 1.35
C GLY A 164 23.49 -3.90 2.69
N GLU A 165 23.89 -2.62 2.80
CA GLU A 165 23.62 -1.80 3.99
C GLU A 165 22.10 -1.59 4.20
N LEU A 166 21.36 -1.40 3.13
CA LEU A 166 19.91 -1.28 3.19
C LEU A 166 19.24 -2.57 3.69
N VAL A 167 19.72 -3.74 3.28
CA VAL A 167 19.25 -5.03 3.83
C VAL A 167 19.43 -5.02 5.36
N GLY A 168 20.58 -4.58 5.88
CA GLY A 168 20.81 -4.40 7.32
C GLY A 168 19.81 -3.46 7.99
N SER A 169 19.42 -2.38 7.30
CA SER A 169 18.41 -1.43 7.81
C SER A 169 17.02 -2.06 7.92
N TYR A 170 16.61 -2.89 6.96
CA TYR A 170 15.35 -3.66 7.06
C TYR A 170 15.38 -4.68 8.20
N VAL A 171 16.50 -5.39 8.39
CA VAL A 171 16.67 -6.35 9.50
C VAL A 171 16.56 -5.64 10.86
N HIS A 172 17.23 -4.50 11.01
CA HIS A 172 17.13 -3.68 12.21
C HIS A 172 15.70 -3.19 12.46
N ALA A 173 15.00 -2.69 11.41
CA ALA A 173 13.62 -2.26 11.50
C ALA A 173 12.67 -3.41 11.93
N ALA A 174 12.88 -4.62 11.42
CA ALA A 174 12.11 -5.79 11.82
C ALA A 174 12.34 -6.16 13.30
N ARG A 175 13.57 -6.01 13.81
CA ARG A 175 13.88 -6.18 15.25
C ARG A 175 13.13 -5.16 16.09
N LEU A 176 13.11 -3.90 15.69
CA LEU A 176 12.37 -2.84 16.38
C LEU A 176 10.86 -3.09 16.36
N ALA A 177 10.33 -3.57 15.23
CA ALA A 177 8.91 -3.94 15.10
C ALA A 177 8.52 -5.07 16.06
N ALA A 178 9.33 -6.13 16.15
CA ALA A 178 9.14 -7.21 17.11
C ALA A 178 9.21 -6.69 18.56
N GLY A 179 10.20 -5.86 18.87
CA GLY A 179 10.36 -5.22 20.19
C GLY A 179 9.22 -4.28 20.56
N ALA A 180 8.50 -3.72 19.58
CA ALA A 180 7.30 -2.92 19.78
C ALA A 180 6.04 -3.76 19.96
N GLY A 181 6.08 -5.08 19.73
CA GLY A 181 4.93 -5.98 19.87
C GLY A 181 4.18 -6.29 18.59
N ALA A 182 4.75 -5.98 17.41
CA ALA A 182 4.15 -6.37 16.13
C ALA A 182 4.19 -7.90 15.94
N ASP A 183 3.12 -8.46 15.39
CA ASP A 183 3.03 -9.89 15.07
C ASP A 183 3.79 -10.24 13.78
N PHE A 184 3.93 -9.27 12.86
CA PHE A 184 4.64 -9.45 11.59
C PHE A 184 5.14 -8.12 11.02
N VAL A 185 6.01 -8.20 10.02
CA VAL A 185 6.37 -7.07 9.16
C VAL A 185 5.90 -7.28 7.74
N ASP A 186 5.51 -6.19 7.08
CA ASP A 186 5.11 -6.15 5.67
C ASP A 186 6.22 -5.50 4.84
N LEU A 187 6.84 -6.26 3.94
CA LEU A 187 7.85 -5.76 3.02
C LEU A 187 7.18 -5.12 1.78
N LYS A 188 7.31 -3.82 1.64
CA LYS A 188 6.61 -3.04 0.60
C LYS A 188 7.21 -3.20 -0.79
N HIS A 189 6.77 -4.21 -1.56
CA HIS A 189 7.11 -4.44 -2.97
C HIS A 189 6.02 -3.88 -3.90
N CYS A 190 5.56 -2.66 -3.65
CA CYS A 190 4.47 -2.07 -4.42
C CYS A 190 4.64 -0.57 -4.64
N HIS A 191 3.81 -0.02 -5.52
CA HIS A 191 3.65 1.42 -5.75
C HIS A 191 4.88 2.14 -6.31
N GLY A 192 5.82 1.41 -6.91
CA GLY A 192 7.05 1.97 -7.47
C GLY A 192 8.12 2.30 -6.43
N TYR A 193 7.93 1.94 -5.16
CA TYR A 193 8.94 2.10 -4.12
C TYR A 193 10.12 1.14 -4.33
N LEU A 194 11.20 1.32 -3.60
CA LEU A 194 12.50 0.73 -3.95
C LEU A 194 12.45 -0.80 -4.12
N LEU A 195 11.81 -1.55 -3.21
CA LEU A 195 11.71 -3.00 -3.36
C LEU A 195 10.86 -3.42 -4.57
N HIS A 196 9.83 -2.63 -4.94
CA HIS A 196 9.08 -2.84 -6.18
C HIS A 196 9.94 -2.50 -7.41
N GLU A 197 10.71 -1.43 -7.36
CA GLU A 197 11.60 -1.03 -8.46
C GLU A 197 12.65 -2.12 -8.75
N PHE A 198 13.17 -2.81 -7.74
CA PHE A 198 14.08 -3.94 -7.94
C PHE A 198 13.45 -5.07 -8.76
N LEU A 199 12.15 -5.30 -8.66
CA LEU A 199 11.47 -6.35 -9.45
C LEU A 199 11.53 -6.11 -10.96
N SER A 200 11.68 -4.86 -11.39
CA SER A 200 11.86 -4.45 -12.79
C SER A 200 13.27 -4.00 -13.14
N ALA A 201 14.27 -4.31 -12.32
CA ALA A 201 15.66 -3.92 -12.52
C ALA A 201 16.40 -4.80 -13.57
N HIS A 202 15.78 -5.02 -14.74
CA HIS A 202 16.36 -5.84 -15.82
C HIS A 202 17.65 -5.27 -16.37
N THR A 203 17.78 -3.95 -16.44
CA THR A 203 18.94 -3.26 -16.99
C THR A 203 20.04 -2.94 -15.97
N ARG A 204 19.76 -3.18 -14.68
CA ARG A 204 20.75 -2.97 -13.63
C ARG A 204 21.90 -3.96 -13.73
N PRO A 205 23.16 -3.52 -13.71
CA PRO A 205 24.31 -4.41 -13.57
C PRO A 205 24.44 -4.95 -12.13
N GLY A 206 25.28 -5.98 -11.94
CA GLY A 206 25.61 -6.52 -10.63
C GLY A 206 24.61 -7.57 -10.12
N LYS A 207 24.74 -7.91 -8.85
CA LYS A 207 24.06 -9.06 -8.23
C LYS A 207 22.58 -8.85 -7.93
N TYR A 208 22.05 -7.62 -8.08
CA TYR A 208 20.64 -7.31 -7.81
C TYR A 208 19.85 -6.95 -9.08
N GLY A 209 20.37 -7.22 -10.27
CA GLY A 209 19.72 -6.89 -11.53
C GLY A 209 19.79 -7.99 -12.57
N GLY A 210 19.05 -7.83 -13.67
CA GLY A 210 18.99 -8.77 -14.79
C GLY A 210 18.04 -9.94 -14.54
N SER A 211 18.54 -11.10 -14.11
CA SER A 211 17.70 -12.29 -13.91
C SER A 211 16.66 -12.11 -12.78
N PHE A 212 15.58 -12.88 -12.83
CA PHE A 212 14.57 -12.90 -11.76
C PHE A 212 15.18 -13.21 -10.39
N GLU A 213 16.12 -14.13 -10.32
CA GLU A 213 16.83 -14.45 -9.07
C GLU A 213 17.55 -13.21 -8.51
N ASN A 214 18.26 -12.47 -9.34
CA ASN A 214 18.99 -11.28 -8.93
C ASN A 214 18.03 -10.15 -8.53
N ARG A 215 16.97 -9.91 -9.30
CA ARG A 215 15.98 -8.88 -9.01
C ARG A 215 15.18 -9.14 -7.72
N THR A 216 15.07 -10.40 -7.30
CA THR A 216 14.43 -10.80 -6.03
C THR A 216 15.44 -11.01 -4.88
N ARG A 217 16.74 -10.87 -5.13
CA ARG A 217 17.83 -11.12 -4.15
C ARG A 217 17.70 -10.27 -2.91
N ILE A 218 17.38 -8.97 -3.05
CA ILE A 218 17.22 -8.08 -1.91
C ILE A 218 16.15 -8.59 -0.93
N MET A 219 15.00 -9.07 -1.41
CA MET A 219 13.97 -9.67 -0.56
C MET A 219 14.47 -10.93 0.13
N ARG A 220 15.17 -11.81 -0.61
CA ARG A 220 15.74 -13.05 -0.06
C ARG A 220 16.73 -12.74 1.06
N GLU A 221 17.60 -11.76 0.86
CA GLU A 221 18.60 -11.35 1.85
C GLU A 221 17.97 -10.68 3.07
N ILE A 222 16.93 -9.86 2.90
CA ILE A 222 16.16 -9.28 4.02
C ILE A 222 15.53 -10.39 4.87
N ILE A 223 14.82 -11.33 4.27
CA ILE A 223 14.15 -12.42 4.98
C ILE A 223 15.18 -13.32 5.67
N ALA A 224 16.27 -13.67 4.99
CA ALA A 224 17.34 -14.45 5.57
C ALA A 224 18.02 -13.72 6.75
N GLY A 225 18.24 -12.41 6.61
CA GLY A 225 18.80 -11.56 7.65
C GLY A 225 17.92 -11.47 8.90
N ILE A 226 16.60 -11.31 8.74
CA ILE A 226 15.63 -11.30 9.85
C ILE A 226 15.72 -12.61 10.64
N ARG A 227 15.78 -13.76 9.96
CA ARG A 227 15.91 -15.06 10.62
C ARG A 227 17.27 -15.27 11.28
N ALA A 228 18.36 -14.86 10.61
CA ALA A 228 19.71 -14.96 11.15
C ALA A 228 19.91 -14.08 12.39
N ASP A 229 19.16 -13.00 12.52
CA ASP A 229 19.12 -12.13 13.69
C ASP A 229 18.44 -12.75 14.93
N GLY A 230 17.90 -13.97 14.79
CA GLY A 230 17.17 -14.65 15.87
C GLY A 230 15.78 -14.05 16.13
N ASN A 231 15.24 -13.31 15.18
CA ASN A 231 13.93 -12.69 15.26
C ASN A 231 12.89 -13.60 14.60
N ASP A 232 11.95 -14.11 15.40
CA ASP A 232 10.88 -15.01 14.96
C ASP A 232 9.65 -14.27 14.38
N ILE A 233 9.75 -12.94 14.17
CA ILE A 233 8.66 -12.15 13.60
C ILE A 233 8.28 -12.69 12.22
N ASP A 234 6.98 -12.86 11.99
CA ASP A 234 6.47 -13.30 10.70
C ASP A 234 6.66 -12.21 9.62
N VAL A 235 6.76 -12.64 8.37
CA VAL A 235 6.93 -11.76 7.22
C VAL A 235 5.74 -11.92 6.28
N ILE A 236 5.16 -10.80 5.87
CA ILE A 236 4.25 -10.69 4.75
C ILE A 236 4.84 -9.76 3.69
N VAL A 237 4.24 -9.75 2.50
CA VAL A 237 4.68 -8.88 1.40
C VAL A 237 3.48 -8.18 0.80
N ARG A 238 3.59 -6.87 0.56
CA ARG A 238 2.65 -6.15 -0.29
C ARG A 238 3.23 -5.97 -1.69
N LEU A 239 2.55 -6.51 -2.70
CA LEU A 239 3.01 -6.57 -4.07
C LEU A 239 2.10 -5.75 -5.00
N SER A 240 2.66 -4.86 -5.83
CA SER A 240 1.98 -4.44 -7.07
C SER A 240 2.09 -5.59 -8.06
N ALA A 241 1.01 -6.32 -8.24
CA ALA A 241 0.98 -7.54 -9.04
C ALA A 241 1.16 -7.28 -10.55
N PHE A 242 0.78 -6.08 -10.98
CA PHE A 242 1.04 -5.60 -12.33
C PHE A 242 1.24 -4.10 -12.34
N ASP A 243 1.89 -3.64 -13.38
CA ASP A 243 2.10 -2.24 -13.70
C ASP A 243 1.66 -1.99 -15.15
N PHE A 244 1.60 -0.73 -15.53
CA PHE A 244 1.56 -0.27 -16.91
C PHE A 244 2.68 0.74 -17.13
N VAL A 245 2.98 1.06 -18.39
CA VAL A 245 3.78 2.23 -18.70
C VAL A 245 3.25 3.45 -17.93
N PRO A 246 4.10 4.41 -17.53
CA PRO A 246 3.63 5.63 -16.89
C PRO A 246 2.60 6.38 -17.73
N PHE A 247 1.68 7.04 -17.05
CA PHE A 247 0.61 7.85 -17.65
C PHE A 247 0.84 9.33 -17.35
N ARG A 248 0.34 10.18 -18.24
CA ARG A 248 0.31 11.65 -18.11
C ARG A 248 -1.07 12.19 -18.42
N PRO A 249 -1.42 13.41 -17.98
CA PRO A 249 -2.66 14.04 -18.44
C PRO A 249 -2.60 14.32 -19.94
N ASP A 250 -3.72 14.10 -20.63
CA ASP A 250 -3.91 14.51 -22.00
C ASP A 250 -3.94 16.05 -22.08
N ALA A 251 -2.94 16.65 -22.69
CA ALA A 251 -2.81 18.10 -22.78
C ALA A 251 -3.91 18.74 -23.65
N ASP A 252 -4.32 18.04 -24.71
CA ASP A 252 -5.33 18.56 -25.66
C ASP A 252 -6.73 18.59 -25.04
N ARG A 253 -6.99 17.75 -24.04
CA ARG A 253 -8.24 17.69 -23.29
C ARG A 253 -8.16 18.30 -21.90
N SER A 254 -7.04 18.93 -21.57
CA SER A 254 -6.86 19.70 -20.34
C SER A 254 -7.46 21.11 -20.51
N GLN A 255 -8.08 21.61 -19.43
CA GLN A 255 -8.62 22.96 -19.37
C GLN A 255 -7.96 23.72 -18.22
N SER A 256 -8.10 25.06 -18.20
CA SER A 256 -7.57 25.86 -17.12
C SER A 256 -8.06 25.35 -15.76
N GLY A 257 -7.13 24.93 -14.90
CA GLY A 257 -7.42 24.39 -13.58
C GLY A 257 -7.92 22.94 -13.54
N LYS A 258 -8.02 22.23 -14.67
CA LYS A 258 -8.46 20.82 -14.70
C LYS A 258 -7.60 20.02 -15.67
N LEU A 259 -6.83 19.08 -15.14
CA LEU A 259 -6.06 18.15 -15.95
C LEU A 259 -6.99 17.23 -16.76
N GLY A 260 -6.58 16.93 -17.98
CA GLY A 260 -7.28 16.00 -18.87
C GLY A 260 -7.22 14.54 -18.36
N PRO A 261 -7.89 13.62 -19.05
CA PRO A 261 -7.82 12.21 -18.71
C PRO A 261 -6.41 11.65 -18.89
N GLY A 262 -6.08 10.60 -18.15
CA GLY A 262 -4.80 9.91 -18.26
C GLY A 262 -4.63 9.27 -19.63
N ILE A 263 -3.48 9.47 -20.23
CA ILE A 263 -3.01 8.76 -21.43
C ILE A 263 -1.62 8.19 -21.17
N PRO A 264 -1.25 7.07 -21.81
CA PRO A 264 0.09 6.51 -21.65
C PRO A 264 1.15 7.49 -22.17
N GLU A 265 2.31 7.51 -21.51
CA GLU A 265 3.50 8.14 -22.06
C GLU A 265 3.94 7.41 -23.36
N ASP A 266 4.68 8.09 -24.22
CA ASP A 266 5.26 7.45 -25.40
C ASP A 266 6.35 6.44 -24.97
N PHE A 267 6.12 5.19 -25.28
CA PHE A 267 7.03 4.08 -24.99
C PHE A 267 7.60 3.42 -26.24
N SER A 268 7.32 3.96 -27.42
CA SER A 268 7.69 3.35 -28.72
C SER A 268 9.20 3.10 -28.85
N SER A 269 10.02 3.99 -28.29
CA SER A 269 11.49 3.85 -28.27
C SER A 269 12.03 2.93 -27.18
N CYS A 270 11.16 2.42 -26.30
CA CYS A 270 11.54 1.61 -25.14
C CYS A 270 11.19 0.13 -25.28
N LEU A 271 10.70 -0.29 -26.44
CA LEU A 271 10.32 -1.68 -26.68
C LEU A 271 11.56 -2.55 -27.03
N PRO A 272 11.63 -3.80 -26.54
CA PRO A 272 10.72 -4.40 -25.55
C PRO A 272 10.84 -3.69 -24.19
N TYR A 273 9.68 -3.43 -23.53
CA TYR A 273 9.59 -2.61 -22.33
C TYR A 273 9.98 -3.41 -21.08
N HIS A 274 11.17 -3.17 -20.56
CA HIS A 274 11.73 -3.84 -19.39
C HIS A 274 11.78 -2.94 -18.13
N TYR A 275 10.83 -2.02 -17.98
CA TYR A 275 10.83 -1.00 -16.92
C TYR A 275 9.59 -1.04 -16.03
N GLY A 276 8.91 -2.15 -16.00
CA GLY A 276 7.77 -2.44 -15.12
C GLY A 276 7.69 -3.92 -14.77
N PHE A 277 6.83 -4.26 -13.81
CA PHE A 277 6.64 -5.62 -13.34
C PHE A 277 5.20 -6.08 -13.58
N GLY A 278 5.01 -7.31 -14.05
CA GLY A 278 3.68 -7.86 -14.30
C GLY A 278 2.99 -7.29 -15.54
N LEU A 279 3.75 -6.85 -16.53
CA LEU A 279 3.26 -6.34 -17.81
C LEU A 279 3.92 -7.07 -18.99
N ASN A 280 3.24 -7.05 -20.13
CA ASN A 280 3.78 -7.61 -21.38
C ASN A 280 4.86 -6.65 -21.95
N PRO A 281 6.11 -7.11 -22.16
CA PRO A 281 7.17 -6.24 -22.65
C PRO A 281 6.95 -5.74 -24.08
N ASP A 282 6.19 -6.44 -24.90
CA ASP A 282 5.87 -6.02 -26.28
C ASP A 282 4.66 -5.08 -26.32
N ASN A 283 3.78 -5.14 -25.30
CA ASN A 283 2.66 -4.21 -25.12
C ASN A 283 2.49 -3.85 -23.64
N PRO A 284 3.15 -2.82 -23.11
CA PRO A 284 3.17 -2.49 -21.69
C PRO A 284 1.86 -1.90 -21.14
N LEU A 285 0.77 -2.02 -21.89
CA LEU A 285 -0.61 -1.78 -21.47
C LEU A 285 -1.41 -3.07 -21.26
N GLU A 286 -0.75 -4.22 -21.38
CA GLU A 286 -1.30 -5.54 -21.12
C GLU A 286 -0.65 -6.16 -19.89
N VAL A 287 -1.47 -6.86 -19.08
CA VAL A 287 -1.01 -7.59 -17.90
C VAL A 287 -0.35 -8.91 -18.31
N ASP A 288 0.82 -9.20 -17.74
CA ASP A 288 1.46 -10.52 -17.79
C ASP A 288 1.76 -10.98 -16.36
N LEU A 289 1.12 -12.06 -15.93
CA LEU A 289 1.23 -12.58 -14.58
C LEU A 289 2.28 -13.70 -14.42
N ALA A 290 3.07 -14.01 -15.42
CA ALA A 290 4.07 -15.07 -15.34
C ALA A 290 5.07 -14.85 -14.19
N GLU A 291 5.76 -13.71 -14.18
CA GLU A 291 6.69 -13.36 -13.09
C GLU A 291 5.98 -13.04 -11.75
N PRO A 292 4.85 -12.32 -11.68
CA PRO A 292 4.08 -12.15 -10.44
C PRO A 292 3.69 -13.46 -9.78
N ILE A 293 3.23 -14.46 -10.53
CA ILE A 293 2.92 -15.79 -10.00
C ILE A 293 4.21 -16.49 -9.51
N GLN A 294 5.32 -16.38 -10.25
CA GLN A 294 6.61 -16.91 -9.82
C GLN A 294 7.07 -16.24 -8.51
N PHE A 295 6.90 -14.93 -8.37
CA PHE A 295 7.23 -14.19 -7.16
C PHE A 295 6.37 -14.63 -5.96
N VAL A 296 5.08 -14.85 -6.14
CA VAL A 296 4.19 -15.34 -5.09
C VAL A 296 4.58 -16.74 -4.63
N LYS A 297 4.97 -17.63 -5.54
CA LYS A 297 5.52 -18.95 -5.19
C LYS A 297 6.82 -18.85 -4.41
N LEU A 298 7.72 -17.97 -4.83
CA LEU A 298 8.95 -17.66 -4.11
C LEU A 298 8.66 -17.14 -2.69
N CYS A 299 7.68 -16.28 -2.51
CA CYS A 299 7.26 -15.82 -1.17
C CYS A 299 6.90 -17.00 -0.27
N ALA A 300 6.12 -17.96 -0.77
CA ALA A 300 5.77 -19.17 0.00
C ALA A 300 7.00 -20.04 0.34
N GLU A 301 7.93 -20.21 -0.60
CA GLU A 301 9.19 -20.95 -0.39
C GLU A 301 10.05 -20.28 0.68
N LEU A 302 10.05 -18.95 0.75
CA LEU A 302 10.76 -18.17 1.77
C LEU A 302 9.99 -18.08 3.10
N GLY A 303 8.82 -18.73 3.22
CA GLY A 303 8.01 -18.75 4.43
C GLY A 303 7.25 -17.47 4.72
N VAL A 304 7.04 -16.63 3.71
CA VAL A 304 6.09 -15.51 3.77
C VAL A 304 4.69 -16.09 3.98
N LYS A 305 3.91 -15.51 4.89
CA LYS A 305 2.60 -16.03 5.29
C LYS A 305 1.44 -15.49 4.45
N LEU A 306 1.57 -14.27 3.96
CA LEU A 306 0.53 -13.59 3.20
C LEU A 306 1.15 -12.66 2.16
N VAL A 307 0.56 -12.62 0.96
CA VAL A 307 0.84 -11.59 -0.03
C VAL A 307 -0.40 -10.71 -0.20
N SER A 308 -0.24 -9.41 0.07
CA SER A 308 -1.27 -8.40 -0.13
C SER A 308 -1.09 -7.77 -1.51
N LEU A 309 -2.03 -8.01 -2.42
CA LEU A 309 -1.93 -7.57 -3.80
C LEU A 309 -2.41 -6.13 -3.97
N SER A 310 -1.73 -5.38 -4.83
CA SER A 310 -2.04 -4.05 -5.30
C SER A 310 -1.68 -3.97 -6.79
N ALA A 311 -1.71 -2.78 -7.39
CA ALA A 311 -1.28 -2.54 -8.77
C ALA A 311 -0.65 -1.16 -8.91
N GLY A 312 0.25 -1.01 -9.87
CA GLY A 312 0.83 0.26 -10.27
C GLY A 312 1.39 1.13 -9.15
N SER A 313 1.37 2.44 -9.40
CA SER A 313 1.95 3.45 -8.49
C SER A 313 1.08 4.71 -8.43
N PRO A 314 0.92 5.33 -7.26
CA PRO A 314 0.23 6.62 -7.13
C PRO A 314 1.02 7.78 -7.77
N TYR A 315 2.27 7.56 -8.17
CA TYR A 315 3.15 8.58 -8.72
C TYR A 315 3.12 8.66 -10.25
N TYR A 316 2.79 7.56 -10.94
CA TYR A 316 2.87 7.53 -12.40
C TYR A 316 1.72 6.80 -13.12
N ASN A 317 0.91 6.00 -12.41
CA ASN A 317 -0.35 5.42 -12.93
C ASN A 317 -1.41 5.25 -11.83
N PRO A 318 -1.81 6.36 -11.16
CA PRO A 318 -2.70 6.33 -9.99
C PRO A 318 -4.06 5.72 -10.28
N HIS A 319 -4.56 5.72 -11.51
CA HIS A 319 -5.87 5.18 -11.86
C HIS A 319 -5.94 3.66 -11.65
N ILE A 320 -4.86 2.92 -11.96
CA ILE A 320 -4.82 1.47 -11.68
C ILE A 320 -4.52 1.17 -10.21
N GLN A 321 -3.72 2.01 -9.55
CA GLN A 321 -3.37 1.83 -8.14
C GLN A 321 -4.59 2.03 -7.22
N ARG A 322 -5.37 3.06 -7.50
CA ARG A 322 -6.62 3.34 -6.79
C ARG A 322 -7.67 3.86 -7.75
N PRO A 323 -8.52 3.00 -8.28
CA PRO A 323 -9.68 3.42 -9.07
C PRO A 323 -10.52 4.44 -8.29
N ALA A 324 -10.73 5.62 -8.86
CA ALA A 324 -11.42 6.73 -8.20
C ALA A 324 -12.09 7.65 -9.23
N ALA A 325 -13.28 8.15 -8.89
CA ALA A 325 -13.99 9.10 -9.74
C ALA A 325 -13.30 10.48 -9.77
N TYR A 326 -12.66 10.85 -8.66
CA TYR A 326 -12.03 12.16 -8.50
C TYR A 326 -10.53 11.96 -8.18
N PRO A 327 -9.62 12.43 -9.04
CA PRO A 327 -8.19 12.34 -8.79
C PRO A 327 -7.77 13.32 -7.68
N PRO A 328 -6.58 13.13 -7.07
CA PRO A 328 -5.96 14.17 -6.26
C PRO A 328 -5.57 15.39 -7.11
N SER A 329 -5.24 16.51 -6.46
CA SER A 329 -4.98 17.81 -7.08
C SER A 329 -3.91 17.82 -8.19
N ASP A 330 -2.96 16.91 -8.15
CA ASP A 330 -1.87 16.75 -9.12
C ASP A 330 -2.06 15.52 -10.05
N GLY A 331 -3.24 14.88 -9.98
CA GLY A 331 -3.56 13.70 -10.77
C GLY A 331 -4.42 14.04 -12.00
N TYR A 332 -4.23 13.27 -13.06
CA TYR A 332 -5.10 13.33 -14.24
C TYR A 332 -6.49 12.74 -13.94
N GLN A 333 -7.49 13.12 -14.74
CA GLN A 333 -8.83 12.50 -14.67
C GLN A 333 -8.72 11.00 -15.01
N PRO A 334 -9.65 10.14 -14.54
CA PRO A 334 -9.67 8.73 -14.92
C PRO A 334 -9.55 8.56 -16.43
N ALA A 335 -8.70 7.65 -16.86
CA ALA A 335 -8.48 7.35 -18.28
C ALA A 335 -9.75 6.76 -18.92
N TYR A 336 -10.52 6.02 -18.11
CA TYR A 336 -11.77 5.35 -18.45
C TYR A 336 -12.59 5.14 -17.17
N ASP A 337 -13.72 4.42 -17.25
CA ASP A 337 -14.55 4.13 -16.06
C ASP A 337 -13.69 3.36 -15.01
N PRO A 338 -13.59 3.87 -13.78
CA PRO A 338 -12.80 3.24 -12.73
C PRO A 338 -13.22 1.79 -12.37
N LEU A 339 -14.44 1.37 -12.68
CA LEU A 339 -14.88 -0.01 -12.48
C LEU A 339 -14.07 -1.02 -13.32
N ILE A 340 -13.53 -0.59 -14.47
CA ILE A 340 -12.66 -1.43 -15.32
C ILE A 340 -11.41 -1.85 -14.55
N ASP A 341 -10.81 -0.93 -13.79
CA ASP A 341 -9.62 -1.25 -13.00
C ASP A 341 -9.95 -1.98 -11.70
N VAL A 342 -11.13 -1.75 -11.12
CA VAL A 342 -11.63 -2.57 -10.00
C VAL A 342 -11.78 -4.03 -10.45
N GLU A 343 -12.44 -4.25 -11.58
CA GLU A 343 -12.64 -5.59 -12.16
C GLU A 343 -11.29 -6.22 -12.51
N ARG A 344 -10.40 -5.50 -13.19
CA ARG A 344 -9.05 -5.98 -13.53
C ARG A 344 -8.28 -6.44 -12.30
N GLN A 345 -8.28 -5.66 -11.22
CA GLN A 345 -7.61 -6.06 -9.99
C GLN A 345 -8.24 -7.30 -9.36
N ILE A 346 -9.58 -7.42 -9.37
CA ILE A 346 -10.28 -8.61 -8.88
C ILE A 346 -9.86 -9.86 -9.68
N GLN A 347 -9.80 -9.76 -11.01
CA GLN A 347 -9.39 -10.88 -11.87
C GLN A 347 -7.92 -11.26 -11.70
N VAL A 348 -7.03 -10.29 -11.54
CA VAL A 348 -5.62 -10.53 -11.24
C VAL A 348 -5.45 -11.24 -9.89
N VAL A 349 -6.14 -10.76 -8.86
CA VAL A 349 -6.14 -11.38 -7.53
C VAL A 349 -6.61 -12.83 -7.62
N ARG A 350 -7.71 -13.08 -8.33
CA ARG A 350 -8.24 -14.43 -8.55
C ARG A 350 -7.22 -15.36 -9.20
N GLN A 351 -6.62 -14.95 -10.32
CA GLN A 351 -5.64 -15.77 -11.05
C GLN A 351 -4.41 -16.07 -10.18
N ILE A 352 -3.91 -15.08 -9.43
CA ILE A 352 -2.79 -15.30 -8.51
C ILE A 352 -3.21 -16.23 -7.37
N ARG A 353 -4.42 -16.05 -6.80
CA ARG A 353 -4.91 -16.93 -5.74
C ARG A 353 -5.05 -18.38 -6.20
N GLU A 354 -5.54 -18.61 -7.42
CA GLU A 354 -5.64 -19.94 -8.02
C GLU A 354 -4.26 -20.61 -8.21
N ALA A 355 -3.22 -19.81 -8.47
CA ALA A 355 -1.85 -20.29 -8.67
C ALA A 355 -1.01 -20.37 -7.37
N ALA A 356 -1.47 -19.73 -6.30
CA ALA A 356 -0.73 -19.61 -5.03
C ALA A 356 -0.73 -20.95 -4.25
N PRO A 357 0.38 -21.30 -3.58
CA PRO A 357 0.44 -22.44 -2.68
C PRO A 357 -0.58 -22.40 -1.55
N ALA A 358 -1.01 -23.57 -1.06
CA ALA A 358 -2.06 -23.68 -0.05
C ALA A 358 -1.69 -23.04 1.31
N ASN A 359 -0.40 -22.96 1.62
CA ASN A 359 0.13 -22.38 2.86
C ASN A 359 0.35 -20.87 2.81
N LEU A 360 -0.05 -20.20 1.74
CA LEU A 360 0.05 -18.76 1.54
C LEU A 360 -1.35 -18.15 1.43
N ALA A 361 -1.63 -17.10 2.19
CA ALA A 361 -2.86 -16.35 2.06
C ALA A 361 -2.69 -15.19 1.06
N ILE A 362 -3.76 -14.87 0.33
CA ILE A 362 -3.82 -13.74 -0.60
C ILE A 362 -4.85 -12.73 -0.12
N ALA A 363 -4.39 -11.48 0.08
CA ALA A 363 -5.27 -10.34 0.35
C ALA A 363 -5.45 -9.49 -0.90
N GLY A 364 -6.69 -9.11 -1.19
CA GLY A 364 -7.04 -8.22 -2.30
C GLY A 364 -7.25 -6.77 -1.84
N CYS A 365 -7.34 -5.85 -2.81
CA CYS A 365 -7.58 -4.43 -2.56
C CYS A 365 -8.44 -3.77 -3.65
N ALA A 366 -8.47 -2.42 -3.69
CA ALA A 366 -9.16 -1.60 -4.68
C ALA A 366 -10.71 -1.61 -4.60
N TYR A 367 -11.27 -2.07 -3.52
CA TYR A 367 -12.72 -2.21 -3.37
C TYR A 367 -13.47 -0.89 -3.07
N SER A 368 -12.78 0.18 -2.69
CA SER A 368 -13.44 1.43 -2.23
C SER A 368 -14.37 2.04 -3.29
N TYR A 369 -14.07 1.91 -4.57
CA TYR A 369 -14.92 2.42 -5.65
C TYR A 369 -16.24 1.65 -5.81
N LEU A 370 -16.34 0.44 -5.26
CA LEU A 370 -17.60 -0.32 -5.20
C LEU A 370 -18.65 0.34 -4.30
N GLN A 371 -18.23 1.22 -3.39
CA GLN A 371 -19.11 2.02 -2.54
C GLN A 371 -20.18 1.18 -1.83
N ASP A 372 -21.48 1.43 -2.11
CA ASP A 372 -22.59 0.70 -1.52
C ASP A 372 -22.59 -0.80 -1.85
N PHE A 373 -21.97 -1.21 -2.96
CA PHE A 373 -21.87 -2.61 -3.38
C PHE A 373 -20.69 -3.37 -2.76
N LEU A 374 -19.79 -2.69 -2.04
CA LEU A 374 -18.58 -3.28 -1.50
C LEU A 374 -18.87 -4.52 -0.65
N PRO A 375 -19.79 -4.53 0.34
CA PRO A 375 -20.07 -5.73 1.13
C PRO A 375 -20.59 -6.90 0.30
N HIS A 376 -21.41 -6.63 -0.70
CA HIS A 376 -21.99 -7.67 -1.56
C HIS A 376 -20.91 -8.36 -2.40
N VAL A 377 -20.04 -7.58 -3.02
CA VAL A 377 -18.97 -8.07 -3.87
C VAL A 377 -17.94 -8.84 -3.04
N THR A 378 -17.48 -8.24 -1.93
CA THR A 378 -16.40 -8.84 -1.13
C THR A 378 -16.83 -10.15 -0.45
N GLN A 379 -18.07 -10.26 0.04
CA GLN A 379 -18.62 -11.52 0.54
C GLN A 379 -18.64 -12.61 -0.54
N ARG A 380 -18.98 -12.24 -1.77
CA ARG A 380 -18.96 -13.18 -2.90
C ARG A 380 -17.54 -13.65 -3.23
N LEU A 381 -16.58 -12.72 -3.32
CA LEU A 381 -15.20 -13.04 -3.67
C LEU A 381 -14.57 -14.06 -2.69
N VAL A 382 -14.81 -13.85 -1.39
CA VAL A 382 -14.32 -14.79 -0.36
C VAL A 382 -15.06 -16.13 -0.43
N ARG A 383 -16.37 -16.12 -0.62
CA ARG A 383 -17.17 -17.36 -0.74
C ARG A 383 -16.74 -18.23 -1.90
N GLU A 384 -16.42 -17.62 -3.04
CA GLU A 384 -15.97 -18.32 -4.25
C GLU A 384 -14.48 -18.66 -4.22
N GLY A 385 -13.76 -18.28 -3.16
CA GLY A 385 -12.34 -18.57 -3.01
C GLY A 385 -11.43 -17.77 -3.95
N TRP A 386 -11.92 -16.63 -4.47
CA TRP A 386 -11.14 -15.75 -5.34
C TRP A 386 -10.11 -14.95 -4.57
N VAL A 387 -10.34 -14.77 -3.28
CA VAL A 387 -9.45 -14.08 -2.34
C VAL A 387 -9.60 -14.69 -0.96
N ASP A 388 -8.56 -14.69 -0.15
CA ASP A 388 -8.62 -15.16 1.23
C ASP A 388 -9.03 -14.04 2.21
N VAL A 389 -8.59 -12.80 1.94
CA VAL A 389 -8.76 -11.64 2.79
C VAL A 389 -9.13 -10.41 1.98
N VAL A 390 -10.11 -9.66 2.46
CA VAL A 390 -10.54 -8.37 1.88
C VAL A 390 -9.81 -7.24 2.57
N GLY A 391 -8.92 -6.57 1.85
CA GLY A 391 -8.17 -5.42 2.35
C GLY A 391 -8.88 -4.09 2.07
N LEU A 392 -9.09 -3.30 3.10
CA LEU A 392 -9.65 -1.96 3.03
C LEU A 392 -8.55 -0.93 3.26
N GLY A 393 -8.52 0.10 2.41
CA GLY A 393 -7.60 1.23 2.54
C GLY A 393 -8.34 2.49 3.01
N ARG A 394 -8.25 3.55 2.23
CA ARG A 394 -8.72 4.90 2.60
C ARG A 394 -10.21 5.03 2.95
N ILE A 395 -11.05 4.08 2.59
CA ILE A 395 -12.47 4.04 3.01
C ILE A 395 -12.59 3.98 4.55
N VAL A 396 -11.62 3.39 5.22
CA VAL A 396 -11.56 3.30 6.69
C VAL A 396 -11.45 4.68 7.36
N LEU A 397 -10.92 5.68 6.66
CA LEU A 397 -10.83 7.05 7.21
C LEU A 397 -12.20 7.70 7.43
N SER A 398 -13.22 7.31 6.67
CA SER A 398 -14.59 7.80 6.84
C SER A 398 -15.52 6.77 7.48
N TYR A 399 -15.30 5.48 7.22
CA TYR A 399 -16.17 4.40 7.66
C TYR A 399 -15.35 3.18 8.10
N PRO A 400 -14.66 3.23 9.27
CA PRO A 400 -13.79 2.16 9.71
C PRO A 400 -14.51 0.82 9.88
N ASP A 401 -15.67 0.81 10.49
CA ASP A 401 -16.50 -0.33 10.84
C ASP A 401 -17.49 -0.75 9.73
N MET A 402 -17.27 -0.31 8.49
CA MET A 402 -18.21 -0.50 7.37
C MET A 402 -18.66 -1.96 7.17
N LEU A 403 -17.72 -2.89 7.17
CA LEU A 403 -18.06 -4.31 6.96
C LEU A 403 -18.67 -4.96 8.20
N SER A 404 -18.19 -4.62 9.39
CA SER A 404 -18.76 -5.10 10.64
C SER A 404 -20.21 -4.63 10.83
N GLU A 405 -20.46 -3.34 10.56
CA GLU A 405 -21.81 -2.78 10.64
C GLU A 405 -22.73 -3.37 9.56
N ALA A 406 -22.25 -3.53 8.33
CA ALA A 406 -23.01 -4.17 7.26
C ALA A 406 -23.47 -5.58 7.65
N MET A 407 -22.61 -6.38 8.26
CA MET A 407 -22.92 -7.73 8.71
C MET A 407 -23.80 -7.74 9.95
N GLY A 408 -23.68 -6.75 10.84
CA GLY A 408 -24.51 -6.62 12.06
C GLY A 408 -25.92 -6.13 11.75
N ASN A 409 -26.02 -5.08 10.93
CA ASN A 409 -27.28 -4.37 10.68
C ASN A 409 -27.94 -4.71 9.34
N GLY A 410 -27.26 -5.42 8.44
CA GLY A 410 -27.75 -5.73 7.09
C GLY A 410 -27.83 -4.50 6.16
N ALA A 411 -27.34 -3.34 6.59
CA ALA A 411 -27.41 -2.08 5.87
C ALA A 411 -26.16 -1.21 6.13
N LEU A 412 -25.95 -0.23 5.26
CA LEU A 412 -24.86 0.74 5.36
C LEU A 412 -25.39 2.14 5.65
N ILE A 413 -24.61 2.92 6.38
CA ILE A 413 -24.84 4.36 6.55
C ILE A 413 -24.26 5.10 5.35
N SER A 414 -25.09 5.39 4.35
CA SER A 414 -24.71 5.97 3.06
C SER A 414 -23.86 7.25 3.20
N LYS A 415 -24.11 8.08 4.22
CA LYS A 415 -23.37 9.32 4.49
C LYS A 415 -21.93 9.10 4.91
N ARG A 416 -21.54 7.90 5.40
CA ARG A 416 -20.18 7.56 5.80
C ARG A 416 -19.35 6.95 4.64
N ILE A 417 -20.00 6.51 3.56
CA ILE A 417 -19.35 5.80 2.46
C ILE A 417 -18.46 6.76 1.66
N CYS A 418 -17.18 6.43 1.55
CA CYS A 418 -16.22 7.17 0.73
C CYS A 418 -16.65 7.15 -0.75
N ARG A 419 -16.84 8.33 -1.34
CA ARG A 419 -17.14 8.52 -2.77
C ARG A 419 -15.89 8.79 -3.61
N THR A 420 -14.74 8.39 -3.11
CA THR A 420 -13.42 8.52 -3.78
C THR A 420 -13.03 9.95 -4.16
N PHE A 421 -13.32 10.92 -3.28
CA PHE A 421 -13.00 12.34 -3.47
C PHE A 421 -11.51 12.66 -3.53
N SER A 422 -10.65 11.79 -3.05
CA SER A 422 -9.19 11.91 -2.97
C SER A 422 -8.66 13.06 -2.09
N ASP A 423 -9.50 13.69 -1.28
CA ASP A 423 -9.11 14.76 -0.35
C ASP A 423 -8.06 14.30 0.66
N CYS A 424 -8.13 13.04 1.11
CA CYS A 424 -7.13 12.41 1.96
C CYS A 424 -5.75 12.25 1.30
N THR A 425 -5.63 12.45 0.00
CA THR A 425 -4.37 12.48 -0.75
C THR A 425 -4.01 13.92 -1.17
N THR A 426 -5.00 14.72 -1.56
CA THR A 426 -4.81 16.14 -1.92
C THR A 426 -4.23 16.93 -0.75
N GLY A 427 -4.72 16.70 0.48
CA GLY A 427 -4.21 17.37 1.68
C GLY A 427 -2.69 17.19 1.85
N PRO A 428 -2.18 15.97 2.06
CA PRO A 428 -0.74 15.71 2.25
C PRO A 428 0.14 16.18 1.07
N ARG A 429 -0.35 16.06 -0.16
CA ARG A 429 0.36 16.56 -1.36
C ARG A 429 0.53 18.08 -1.37
N ASN A 430 -0.34 18.79 -0.69
CA ASN A 430 -0.27 20.25 -0.50
C ASN A 430 0.28 20.64 0.88
N GLY A 431 0.95 19.73 1.58
CA GLY A 431 1.60 19.99 2.85
C GLY A 431 0.67 20.05 4.05
N MET A 432 -0.54 19.55 3.91
CA MET A 432 -1.55 19.47 4.97
C MET A 432 -1.54 18.11 5.65
N ILE A 433 -2.24 18.00 6.77
CA ILE A 433 -2.49 16.72 7.45
C ILE A 433 -3.37 15.80 6.59
N SER A 434 -3.27 14.47 6.82
CA SER A 434 -4.05 13.46 6.14
C SER A 434 -5.33 13.13 6.90
N GLY A 435 -6.46 13.08 6.21
CA GLY A 435 -7.75 12.68 6.80
C GLY A 435 -8.90 12.78 5.82
N CYS A 436 -10.05 12.29 6.22
CA CYS A 436 -11.26 12.37 5.41
C CYS A 436 -12.02 13.68 5.69
N PHE A 437 -11.59 14.79 5.10
CA PHE A 437 -12.23 16.09 5.28
C PHE A 437 -13.71 16.14 4.91
N PRO A 438 -14.19 15.46 3.84
CA PRO A 438 -15.61 15.54 3.46
C PRO A 438 -16.58 14.81 4.39
N LEU A 439 -16.13 13.72 5.04
CA LEU A 439 -17.06 12.78 5.69
C LEU A 439 -16.78 12.54 7.18
N ASP A 440 -15.61 12.93 7.67
CA ASP A 440 -15.25 12.81 9.09
C ASP A 440 -15.41 14.16 9.78
N GLU A 441 -16.31 14.25 10.76
CA GLU A 441 -16.61 15.49 11.48
C GLU A 441 -15.40 16.11 12.18
N TYR A 442 -14.44 15.29 12.61
CA TYR A 442 -13.19 15.80 13.19
C TYR A 442 -12.43 16.69 12.21
N TYR A 443 -12.28 16.22 10.95
CA TYR A 443 -11.58 16.98 9.92
C TYR A 443 -12.43 18.10 9.30
N LYS A 444 -13.76 17.93 9.22
CA LYS A 444 -14.67 18.99 8.74
C LYS A 444 -14.62 20.25 9.59
N ASN A 445 -14.43 20.11 10.89
CA ASN A 445 -14.41 21.23 11.84
C ASN A 445 -13.03 21.87 11.99
N ARG A 446 -12.02 21.40 11.25
CA ARG A 446 -10.66 21.95 11.30
C ARG A 446 -10.48 23.09 10.29
N PRO A 447 -9.61 24.09 10.59
CA PRO A 447 -9.33 25.19 9.66
C PRO A 447 -8.69 24.71 8.34
N GLU A 448 -8.01 23.57 8.36
CA GLU A 448 -7.43 22.94 7.17
C GLU A 448 -8.48 22.58 6.11
N PHE A 449 -9.73 22.33 6.51
CA PHE A 449 -10.80 22.05 5.54
C PHE A 449 -11.09 23.24 4.63
N ASP A 450 -11.07 24.46 5.16
CA ASP A 450 -11.27 25.66 4.34
C ASP A 450 -10.07 25.93 3.43
N GLN A 451 -8.85 25.65 3.90
CA GLN A 451 -7.65 25.69 3.05
C GLN A 451 -7.76 24.68 1.89
N LEU A 452 -8.18 23.44 2.17
CA LEU A 452 -8.40 22.42 1.15
C LEU A 452 -9.43 22.85 0.11
N LYS A 453 -10.55 23.47 0.52
CA LYS A 453 -11.55 24.03 -0.39
C LYS A 453 -10.96 25.10 -1.32
N GLN A 454 -10.07 25.96 -0.81
CA GLN A 454 -9.40 26.97 -1.63
C GLN A 454 -8.43 26.33 -2.65
N ILE A 455 -7.71 25.29 -2.23
CA ILE A 455 -6.83 24.53 -3.12
C ILE A 455 -7.67 23.90 -4.25
N LYS A 456 -8.78 23.23 -3.91
CA LYS A 456 -9.65 22.55 -4.88
C LYS A 456 -10.33 23.49 -5.88
N LYS A 457 -10.50 24.78 -5.57
CA LYS A 457 -11.02 25.77 -6.52
C LYS A 457 -10.04 26.09 -7.66
N LYS A 458 -8.77 25.71 -7.51
CA LYS A 458 -7.73 25.94 -8.53
C LYS A 458 -7.62 24.80 -9.54
N PHE A 459 -8.34 23.73 -9.29
CA PHE A 459 -8.40 22.50 -10.09
C PHE A 459 -9.86 22.19 -10.46
#